data_6e82c5984aed1dfcd94f990b0b09966b
#
_entry.id   6e82c5984aed1dfcd94f990b0b09966b
#
_cell.length_a   1.000
_cell.length_b   1.000
_cell.length_c   1.000
_cell.angle_alpha   90.00
_cell.angle_beta   90.00
_cell.angle_gamma   90.00
#
_symmetry.space_group_name_H-M   'P 1'
#
loop_
_entity.id
_entity.type
_entity.pdbx_description
1 polymer ?
#
loop_
_entity_poly.entity_id
_entity_poly.type
_entity_poly.pdbx_seq_one_letter_code
_entity_poly.pdbx_strand_id
1 'polypeptide(L)'
;MKLIVGLGNPGKKYDRTKHNMGFMTIDKLMDEYGQTQMKKDFEAQYCKFKVAGETVFLVKPLTFMNESGRAVNFLMGYYQIKPSELMVIQDDLDMQIGKVRLRTKGSAGGHNGIKSIISSIGTKDFNRIKIGIQHPDRQSVVNWVLTPFSKDQAPVALSGIDQAVDMVKDWVDGTDINQLMNKYN
;
A
#
# COMPACT_ATOMS: atom_id res chain seq x y z
N MET A 1 -17.59 -1.14 0.46
CA MET A 1 -16.42 -1.40 1.33
C MET A 1 -15.15 -0.81 0.70
N LYS A 2 -14.20 -0.44 1.52
CA LYS A 2 -12.89 0.07 1.08
C LYS A 2 -11.80 -0.82 1.70
N LEU A 3 -11.12 -1.59 0.88
CA LEU A 3 -10.02 -2.46 1.31
C LEU A 3 -8.69 -1.78 0.97
N ILE A 4 -7.99 -1.29 1.99
CA ILE A 4 -6.71 -0.60 1.83
C ILE A 4 -5.60 -1.53 2.31
N VAL A 5 -4.72 -1.93 1.39
CA VAL A 5 -3.63 -2.87 1.65
C VAL A 5 -2.29 -2.15 1.47
N GLY A 6 -1.51 -2.09 2.54
CA GLY A 6 -0.13 -1.63 2.45
C GLY A 6 0.80 -2.82 2.29
N LEU A 7 1.69 -2.79 1.30
CA LEU A 7 2.64 -3.86 1.07
C LEU A 7 3.91 -3.68 1.90
N GLY A 8 4.49 -4.81 2.31
CA GLY A 8 5.71 -4.85 3.09
C GLY A 8 6.08 -6.27 3.49
N ASN A 9 7.17 -6.40 4.23
CA ASN A 9 7.62 -7.65 4.82
C ASN A 9 7.47 -7.58 6.35
N PRO A 10 6.93 -8.62 6.99
CA PRO A 10 6.82 -8.65 8.45
C PRO A 10 8.18 -8.86 9.11
N GLY A 11 8.34 -8.34 10.32
CA GLY A 11 9.53 -8.50 11.14
C GLY A 11 10.30 -7.20 11.33
N LYS A 12 10.91 -7.04 12.52
CA LYS A 12 11.61 -5.80 12.91
C LYS A 12 12.73 -5.41 11.95
N LYS A 13 13.43 -6.39 11.37
CA LYS A 13 14.53 -6.11 10.44
C LYS A 13 14.10 -5.42 9.15
N TYR A 14 12.80 -5.46 8.83
CA TYR A 14 12.24 -4.83 7.64
C TYR A 14 11.53 -3.50 7.94
N ASP A 15 11.35 -3.18 9.22
CA ASP A 15 10.75 -1.91 9.62
C ASP A 15 11.54 -0.75 9.01
N ARG A 16 10.87 0.22 8.44
CA ARG A 16 11.47 1.40 7.79
C ARG A 16 12.32 1.12 6.55
N THR A 17 12.36 -0.11 6.05
CA THR A 17 12.96 -0.33 4.74
C THR A 17 12.10 0.28 3.64
N LYS A 18 12.70 0.59 2.51
CA LYS A 18 12.00 1.19 1.37
C LYS A 18 10.83 0.32 0.89
N HIS A 19 11.00 -1.01 0.95
CA HIS A 19 9.97 -1.96 0.54
C HIS A 19 8.76 -1.98 1.49
N ASN A 20 8.89 -1.41 2.69
CA ASN A 20 7.82 -1.32 3.68
C ASN A 20 7.07 0.02 3.69
N MET A 21 7.20 0.81 2.64
CA MET A 21 6.45 2.08 2.50
C MET A 21 4.94 1.88 2.64
N GLY A 22 4.41 0.76 2.12
CA GLY A 22 3.00 0.42 2.30
C GLY A 22 2.65 0.16 3.75
N PHE A 23 3.45 -0.61 4.48
CA PHE A 23 3.23 -0.87 5.91
C PHE A 23 3.28 0.44 6.73
N MET A 24 4.25 1.29 6.46
CA MET A 24 4.37 2.59 7.13
C MET A 24 3.16 3.47 6.88
N THR A 25 2.61 3.45 5.68
CA THR A 25 1.40 4.20 5.34
C THR A 25 0.18 3.67 6.10
N ILE A 26 0.04 2.35 6.24
CA ILE A 26 -1.03 1.75 7.05
C ILE A 26 -0.91 2.19 8.51
N ASP A 27 0.30 2.19 9.08
CA ASP A 27 0.49 2.66 10.46
C ASP A 27 0.04 4.12 10.62
N LYS A 28 0.37 4.97 9.68
CA LYS A 28 -0.05 6.38 9.70
C LYS A 28 -1.58 6.51 9.57
N LEU A 29 -2.20 5.72 8.70
CA LEU A 29 -3.66 5.68 8.56
C LEU A 29 -4.35 5.23 9.84
N MET A 30 -3.78 4.23 10.52
CA MET A 30 -4.30 3.80 11.82
C MET A 30 -4.31 4.95 12.83
N ASP A 31 -3.21 5.69 12.92
CA ASP A 31 -3.12 6.86 13.79
C ASP A 31 -4.18 7.91 13.43
N GLU A 32 -4.32 8.22 12.15
CA GLU A 32 -5.29 9.20 11.66
C GLU A 32 -6.74 8.82 11.95
N TYR A 33 -7.06 7.52 11.91
CA TYR A 33 -8.41 7.01 12.20
C TYR A 33 -8.59 6.55 13.64
N GLY A 34 -7.61 6.78 14.53
CA GLY A 34 -7.71 6.40 15.93
C GLY A 34 -7.78 4.90 16.18
N GLN A 35 -7.26 4.10 15.26
CA GLN A 35 -7.23 2.64 15.39
C GLN A 35 -5.95 2.22 16.11
N THR A 36 -6.08 1.52 17.23
CA THR A 36 -4.92 1.17 18.09
C THR A 36 -4.57 -0.31 18.05
N GLN A 37 -5.42 -1.16 17.47
CA GLN A 37 -5.24 -2.60 17.46
C GLN A 37 -5.56 -3.19 16.10
N MET A 38 -4.78 -4.22 15.72
CA MET A 38 -5.02 -5.06 14.56
C MET A 38 -5.28 -6.50 14.98
N LYS A 39 -6.16 -7.18 14.26
CA LYS A 39 -6.37 -8.63 14.37
C LYS A 39 -5.40 -9.35 13.44
N LYS A 40 -5.08 -10.60 13.78
CA LYS A 40 -4.34 -11.52 12.89
C LYS A 40 -5.31 -12.57 12.36
N ASP A 41 -5.57 -12.52 11.06
CA ASP A 41 -6.33 -13.51 10.31
C ASP A 41 -6.04 -13.35 8.82
N PHE A 42 -6.47 -14.28 7.99
CA PHE A 42 -6.27 -14.24 6.53
C PHE A 42 -4.80 -14.06 6.11
N GLU A 43 -3.86 -14.56 6.92
CA GLU A 43 -2.42 -14.35 6.76
C GLU A 43 -2.04 -12.86 6.70
N ALA A 44 -2.75 -12.05 7.46
CA ALA A 44 -2.58 -10.59 7.54
C ALA A 44 -2.78 -10.07 8.96
N GLN A 45 -2.32 -8.86 9.21
CA GLN A 45 -2.81 -8.01 10.28
C GLN A 45 -3.77 -7.00 9.68
N TYR A 46 -4.92 -6.81 10.31
CA TYR A 46 -5.92 -5.87 9.79
C TYR A 46 -6.79 -5.29 10.90
N CYS A 47 -7.33 -4.13 10.64
CA CYS A 47 -8.45 -3.59 11.42
C CYS A 47 -9.61 -3.27 10.48
N LYS A 48 -10.83 -3.35 11.03
CA LYS A 48 -12.08 -3.10 10.32
C LYS A 48 -12.90 -2.11 11.12
N PHE A 49 -13.32 -1.02 10.52
CA PHE A 49 -14.08 0.03 11.18
C PHE A 49 -15.00 0.75 10.18
N LYS A 50 -15.82 1.68 10.65
CA LYS A 50 -16.70 2.46 9.78
C LYS A 50 -16.35 3.94 9.81
N VAL A 51 -16.40 4.56 8.64
CA VAL A 51 -16.26 6.00 8.45
C VAL A 51 -17.46 6.46 7.63
N ALA A 52 -18.33 7.30 8.21
CA ALA A 52 -19.52 7.83 7.53
C ALA A 52 -20.35 6.74 6.85
N GLY A 53 -20.53 5.59 7.51
CA GLY A 53 -21.28 4.45 6.99
C GLY A 53 -20.50 3.52 6.05
N GLU A 54 -19.34 3.90 5.59
CA GLU A 54 -18.47 3.06 4.76
C GLU A 54 -17.62 2.13 5.61
N THR A 55 -17.63 0.84 5.30
CA THR A 55 -16.76 -0.13 5.96
C THR A 55 -15.35 -0.04 5.38
N VAL A 56 -14.37 0.18 6.25
CA VAL A 56 -12.96 0.38 5.89
C VAL A 56 -12.11 -0.72 6.51
N PHE A 57 -11.21 -1.30 5.72
CA PHE A 57 -10.19 -2.24 6.17
C PHE A 57 -8.82 -1.62 5.94
N LEU A 58 -7.98 -1.64 6.96
CA LEU A 58 -6.55 -1.33 6.85
C LEU A 58 -5.79 -2.63 7.05
N VAL A 59 -4.95 -3.02 6.09
CA VAL A 59 -4.39 -4.37 6.01
C VAL A 59 -2.90 -4.34 5.75
N LYS A 60 -2.16 -5.17 6.51
CA LYS A 60 -0.76 -5.50 6.27
C LYS A 60 -0.67 -7.02 6.02
N PRO A 61 -0.42 -7.49 4.79
CA PRO A 61 -0.16 -8.92 4.56
C PRO A 61 1.08 -9.39 5.35
N LEU A 62 0.99 -10.56 5.97
CA LEU A 62 2.10 -11.17 6.72
C LEU A 62 2.79 -12.29 5.94
N THR A 63 2.47 -12.41 4.66
CA THR A 63 2.90 -13.48 3.75
C THR A 63 4.29 -13.29 3.19
N PHE A 64 5.01 -12.23 3.56
CA PHE A 64 6.14 -11.66 2.85
C PHE A 64 5.74 -11.17 1.46
N MET A 65 6.56 -10.29 0.87
CA MET A 65 6.20 -9.53 -0.32
C MET A 65 5.77 -10.41 -1.49
N ASN A 66 6.49 -11.48 -1.76
CA ASN A 66 6.25 -12.34 -2.93
C ASN A 66 4.89 -13.09 -2.89
N GLU A 67 4.28 -13.20 -1.73
CA GLU A 67 3.03 -13.92 -1.51
C GLU A 67 1.89 -13.00 -1.05
N SER A 68 2.04 -11.69 -1.22
CA SER A 68 1.05 -10.70 -0.76
C SER A 68 -0.36 -10.96 -1.31
N GLY A 69 -0.45 -11.46 -2.54
CA GLY A 69 -1.73 -11.75 -3.19
C GLY A 69 -2.57 -12.80 -2.49
N ARG A 70 -1.94 -13.72 -1.77
CA ARG A 70 -2.65 -14.78 -1.03
C ARG A 70 -3.53 -14.18 0.08
N ALA A 71 -2.99 -13.27 0.88
CA ALA A 71 -3.75 -12.58 1.92
C ALA A 71 -4.86 -11.69 1.33
N VAL A 72 -4.55 -10.96 0.27
CA VAL A 72 -5.52 -10.08 -0.40
C VAL A 72 -6.68 -10.89 -0.96
N ASN A 73 -6.38 -12.02 -1.61
CA ASN A 73 -7.41 -12.89 -2.19
C ASN A 73 -8.31 -13.51 -1.11
N PHE A 74 -7.75 -13.93 0.04
CA PHE A 74 -8.55 -14.44 1.16
C PHE A 74 -9.53 -13.39 1.68
N LEU A 75 -9.07 -12.17 1.91
CA LEU A 75 -9.92 -11.08 2.40
C LEU A 75 -11.00 -10.71 1.39
N MET A 76 -10.65 -10.57 0.13
CA MET A 76 -11.61 -10.22 -0.92
C MET A 76 -12.68 -11.30 -1.09
N GLY A 77 -12.29 -12.56 -1.06
CA GLY A 77 -13.22 -13.68 -1.16
C GLY A 77 -14.17 -13.78 0.04
N TYR A 78 -13.63 -13.67 1.25
CA TYR A 78 -14.43 -13.78 2.48
C TYR A 78 -15.46 -12.65 2.61
N TYR A 79 -15.06 -11.41 2.34
CA TYR A 79 -15.94 -10.25 2.46
C TYR A 79 -16.64 -9.86 1.16
N GLN A 80 -16.44 -10.61 0.08
CA GLN A 80 -17.01 -10.36 -1.24
C GLN A 80 -16.67 -8.94 -1.75
N ILE A 81 -15.40 -8.58 -1.63
CA ILE A 81 -14.89 -7.27 -2.05
C ILE A 81 -14.51 -7.31 -3.52
N LYS A 82 -14.94 -6.31 -4.28
CA LYS A 82 -14.63 -6.18 -5.70
C LYS A 82 -13.27 -5.52 -5.93
N PRO A 83 -12.59 -5.77 -7.06
CA PRO A 83 -11.33 -5.09 -7.38
C PRO A 83 -11.41 -3.56 -7.36
N SER A 84 -12.55 -2.97 -7.72
CA SER A 84 -12.78 -1.52 -7.64
C SER A 84 -12.80 -0.97 -6.21
N GLU A 85 -12.99 -1.83 -5.21
CA GLU A 85 -13.00 -1.50 -3.79
C GLU A 85 -11.63 -1.73 -3.13
N LEU A 86 -10.65 -2.18 -3.91
CA LEU A 86 -9.29 -2.45 -3.46
C LEU A 86 -8.37 -1.26 -3.79
N MET A 87 -7.59 -0.81 -2.80
CA MET A 87 -6.51 0.15 -2.95
C MET A 87 -5.24 -0.45 -2.37
N VAL A 88 -4.20 -0.62 -3.19
CA VAL A 88 -2.91 -1.16 -2.76
C VAL A 88 -1.88 -0.04 -2.71
N ILE A 89 -1.14 0.04 -1.62
CA ILE A 89 -0.08 1.05 -1.42
C ILE A 89 1.26 0.34 -1.56
N GLN A 90 2.08 0.80 -2.50
CA GLN A 90 3.35 0.18 -2.88
C GLN A 90 4.48 1.21 -3.02
N ASP A 91 5.70 0.74 -2.87
CA ASP A 91 6.90 1.45 -3.29
C ASP A 91 7.09 1.33 -4.81
N ASP A 92 7.70 2.34 -5.43
CA ASP A 92 7.95 2.36 -6.87
C ASP A 92 9.37 2.86 -7.17
N LEU A 93 10.16 2.02 -7.84
CA LEU A 93 11.54 2.32 -8.24
C LEU A 93 11.64 3.39 -9.33
N ASP A 94 10.59 3.52 -10.16
CA ASP A 94 10.62 4.37 -11.36
C ASP A 94 10.24 5.82 -11.07
N MET A 95 10.00 6.15 -9.81
CA MET A 95 9.61 7.48 -9.37
C MET A 95 10.60 8.03 -8.35
N GLN A 96 10.82 9.34 -8.38
CA GLN A 96 11.67 10.03 -7.39
C GLN A 96 11.15 9.79 -5.97
N ILE A 97 12.05 9.78 -5.00
CA ILE A 97 11.71 9.59 -3.59
C ILE A 97 10.64 10.59 -3.15
N GLY A 98 9.59 10.08 -2.53
CA GLY A 98 8.49 10.88 -1.98
C GLY A 98 7.45 11.34 -3.01
N LYS A 99 7.66 11.11 -4.29
CA LYS A 99 6.64 11.36 -5.30
C LYS A 99 5.55 10.31 -5.21
N VAL A 100 4.28 10.72 -5.38
CA VAL A 100 3.14 9.81 -5.24
C VAL A 100 2.26 9.88 -6.47
N ARG A 101 1.77 8.73 -6.93
CA ARG A 101 0.82 8.64 -8.03
C ARG A 101 -0.26 7.61 -7.75
N LEU A 102 -1.46 7.91 -8.21
CA LEU A 102 -2.60 7.01 -8.19
C LEU A 102 -2.85 6.43 -9.58
N ARG A 103 -3.04 5.11 -9.64
CA ARG A 103 -3.41 4.39 -10.86
C ARG A 103 -4.56 3.42 -10.57
N THR A 104 -5.40 3.20 -11.57
CA THR A 104 -6.55 2.29 -11.47
C THR A 104 -6.31 0.94 -12.15
N LYS A 105 -5.21 0.81 -12.88
CA LYS A 105 -4.82 -0.41 -13.60
C LYS A 105 -3.34 -0.35 -13.98
N GLY A 106 -2.80 -1.46 -14.38
CA GLY A 106 -1.45 -1.55 -14.92
C GLY A 106 -0.73 -2.83 -14.56
N SER A 107 0.40 -3.08 -15.23
CA SER A 107 1.28 -4.21 -14.93
C SER A 107 1.99 -4.03 -13.58
N ALA A 108 2.68 -5.07 -13.14
CA ALA A 108 3.41 -5.04 -11.87
C ALA A 108 4.68 -4.16 -11.92
N GLY A 109 5.22 -3.87 -13.10
CA GLY A 109 6.44 -3.06 -13.24
C GLY A 109 7.64 -3.63 -12.49
N GLY A 110 7.72 -4.96 -12.33
CA GLY A 110 8.77 -5.64 -11.57
C GLY A 110 8.52 -5.72 -10.07
N HIS A 111 7.46 -5.14 -9.53
CA HIS A 111 7.13 -5.21 -8.11
C HIS A 111 6.50 -6.57 -7.76
N ASN A 112 7.21 -7.39 -6.97
CA ASN A 112 6.80 -8.77 -6.68
C ASN A 112 5.47 -8.85 -5.91
N GLY A 113 5.19 -7.92 -5.02
CA GLY A 113 3.92 -7.87 -4.30
C GLY A 113 2.73 -7.61 -5.22
N ILE A 114 2.87 -6.68 -6.15
CA ILE A 114 1.83 -6.39 -7.16
C ILE A 114 1.66 -7.58 -8.10
N LYS A 115 2.76 -8.19 -8.53
CA LYS A 115 2.73 -9.40 -9.35
C LYS A 115 1.95 -10.52 -8.68
N SER A 116 2.19 -10.73 -7.39
CA SER A 116 1.47 -11.73 -6.57
C SER A 116 -0.03 -11.42 -6.50
N ILE A 117 -0.40 -10.16 -6.28
CA ILE A 117 -1.81 -9.75 -6.22
C ILE A 117 -2.49 -10.00 -7.55
N ILE A 118 -1.91 -9.56 -8.66
CA ILE A 118 -2.46 -9.77 -10.01
C ILE A 118 -2.70 -11.25 -10.26
N SER A 119 -1.72 -12.10 -9.95
CA SER A 119 -1.84 -13.55 -10.11
C SER A 119 -2.94 -14.15 -9.25
N SER A 120 -3.08 -13.70 -8.01
CA SER A 120 -4.04 -14.27 -7.04
C SER A 120 -5.48 -13.85 -7.29
N ILE A 121 -5.72 -12.59 -7.63
CA ILE A 121 -7.08 -12.08 -7.84
C ILE A 121 -7.53 -12.12 -9.30
N GLY A 122 -6.61 -12.43 -10.23
CA GLY A 122 -6.92 -12.66 -11.64
C GLY A 122 -7.17 -11.40 -12.47
N THR A 123 -6.80 -10.23 -11.97
CA THR A 123 -6.93 -8.98 -12.73
C THR A 123 -5.82 -7.99 -12.33
N LYS A 124 -5.45 -7.13 -13.26
CA LYS A 124 -4.57 -5.98 -13.01
C LYS A 124 -5.35 -4.65 -12.87
N ASP A 125 -6.68 -4.72 -12.92
CA ASP A 125 -7.58 -3.56 -12.82
C ASP A 125 -8.00 -3.36 -11.36
N PHE A 126 -7.13 -2.74 -10.56
CA PHE A 126 -7.39 -2.31 -9.19
C PHE A 126 -6.60 -1.04 -8.88
N ASN A 127 -7.06 -0.30 -7.88
CA ASN A 127 -6.45 0.98 -7.52
C ASN A 127 -5.11 0.77 -6.81
N ARG A 128 -4.12 1.60 -7.13
CA ARG A 128 -2.79 1.58 -6.49
C ARG A 128 -2.31 2.98 -6.23
N ILE A 129 -1.78 3.18 -5.04
CA ILE A 129 -0.98 4.36 -4.69
C ILE A 129 0.49 3.93 -4.76
N LYS A 130 1.23 4.59 -5.64
CA LYS A 130 2.66 4.34 -5.84
C LYS A 130 3.45 5.44 -5.16
N ILE A 131 4.36 5.05 -4.26
CA ILE A 131 5.24 5.98 -3.55
C ILE A 131 6.66 5.77 -4.05
N GLY A 132 7.26 6.80 -4.65
CA GLY A 132 8.58 6.72 -5.24
C GLY A 132 9.67 6.46 -4.23
N ILE A 133 10.58 5.55 -4.58
CA ILE A 133 11.79 5.24 -3.82
C ILE A 133 13.06 5.37 -4.67
N GLN A 134 12.93 5.70 -5.94
CA GLN A 134 13.93 5.79 -6.99
C GLN A 134 14.79 4.53 -7.14
N HIS A 135 15.51 4.42 -8.26
CA HIS A 135 16.46 3.34 -8.51
C HIS A 135 17.77 3.58 -7.75
N PRO A 136 18.46 2.50 -7.32
CA PRO A 136 19.78 2.64 -6.72
C PRO A 136 20.85 3.00 -7.76
N ASP A 137 21.88 3.73 -7.35
CA ASP A 137 22.99 4.10 -8.22
C ASP A 137 24.02 2.98 -8.38
N ARG A 138 24.39 2.31 -7.27
CA ARG A 138 25.54 1.39 -7.23
C ARG A 138 25.27 0.06 -6.54
N GLN A 139 24.05 -0.19 -6.14
CA GLN A 139 23.68 -1.44 -5.46
C GLN A 139 22.55 -2.15 -6.22
N SER A 140 22.34 -3.42 -5.92
CA SER A 140 21.24 -4.18 -6.52
C SER A 140 19.88 -3.63 -6.04
N VAL A 141 18.85 -3.83 -6.87
CA VAL A 141 17.48 -3.48 -6.50
C VAL A 141 17.05 -4.19 -5.21
N VAL A 142 17.42 -5.48 -5.05
CA VAL A 142 17.07 -6.26 -3.85
C VAL A 142 17.67 -5.61 -2.59
N ASN A 143 18.94 -5.25 -2.61
CA ASN A 143 19.57 -4.57 -1.48
C ASN A 143 18.94 -3.20 -1.22
N TRP A 144 18.68 -2.44 -2.27
CA TRP A 144 18.09 -1.11 -2.17
C TRP A 144 16.74 -1.13 -1.47
N VAL A 145 15.81 -1.98 -1.92
CA VAL A 145 14.45 -2.02 -1.35
C VAL A 145 14.43 -2.55 0.09
N LEU A 146 15.44 -3.34 0.48
CA LEU A 146 15.55 -3.91 1.83
C LEU A 146 16.40 -3.06 2.78
N THR A 147 16.71 -1.81 2.42
CA THR A 147 17.45 -0.87 3.28
C THR A 147 16.59 0.34 3.60
N PRO A 148 16.82 1.00 4.78
CA PRO A 148 16.15 2.24 5.12
C PRO A 148 16.59 3.41 4.22
N PHE A 149 15.85 4.49 4.25
CA PHE A 149 16.27 5.77 3.67
C PHE A 149 17.41 6.39 4.50
N SER A 150 18.28 7.14 3.84
CA SER A 150 19.27 7.98 4.51
C SER A 150 18.56 9.08 5.33
N LYS A 151 19.32 9.75 6.21
CA LYS A 151 18.78 10.86 7.01
C LYS A 151 18.23 12.00 6.13
N ASP A 152 18.85 12.26 4.98
CA ASP A 152 18.41 13.30 4.06
C ASP A 152 17.18 12.88 3.26
N GLN A 153 17.05 11.61 2.95
CA GLN A 153 15.93 11.06 2.15
C GLN A 153 14.68 10.81 3.00
N ALA A 154 14.83 10.48 4.27
CA ALA A 154 13.72 10.09 5.13
C ALA A 154 12.60 11.14 5.23
N PRO A 155 12.87 12.45 5.42
CA PRO A 155 11.80 13.46 5.45
C PRO A 155 11.03 13.55 4.14
N VAL A 156 11.71 13.39 3.00
CA VAL A 156 11.08 13.41 1.67
C VAL A 156 10.18 12.20 1.49
N ALA A 157 10.65 11.02 1.90
CA ALA A 157 9.86 9.80 1.86
C ALA A 157 8.62 9.90 2.75
N LEU A 158 8.75 10.46 3.96
CA LEU A 158 7.64 10.68 4.87
C LEU A 158 6.60 11.64 4.29
N SER A 159 7.02 12.67 3.56
CA SER A 159 6.07 13.57 2.87
C SER A 159 5.24 12.80 1.84
N GLY A 160 5.82 11.82 1.17
CA GLY A 160 5.10 10.94 0.26
C GLY A 160 4.06 10.09 0.97
N ILE A 161 4.41 9.56 2.14
CA ILE A 161 3.46 8.82 2.99
C ILE A 161 2.29 9.72 3.40
N ASP A 162 2.57 10.95 3.83
CA ASP A 162 1.52 11.90 4.23
C ASP A 162 0.56 12.18 3.05
N GLN A 163 1.08 12.35 1.85
CA GLN A 163 0.27 12.53 0.66
C GLN A 163 -0.57 11.28 0.34
N ALA A 164 0.01 10.09 0.47
CA ALA A 164 -0.72 8.84 0.28
C ALA A 164 -1.86 8.70 1.28
N VAL A 165 -1.64 9.08 2.54
CA VAL A 165 -2.67 9.11 3.58
C VAL A 165 -3.82 10.03 3.19
N ASP A 166 -3.52 11.24 2.69
CA ASP A 166 -4.54 12.18 2.24
C ASP A 166 -5.37 11.61 1.08
N MET A 167 -4.73 10.94 0.13
CA MET A 167 -5.43 10.25 -0.98
C MET A 167 -6.39 9.19 -0.47
N VAL A 168 -5.97 8.36 0.47
CA VAL A 168 -6.82 7.31 1.05
C VAL A 168 -8.01 7.94 1.78
N LYS A 169 -7.78 8.97 2.58
CA LYS A 169 -8.84 9.66 3.33
C LYS A 169 -9.88 10.26 2.39
N ASP A 170 -9.44 10.94 1.34
CA ASP A 170 -10.35 11.49 0.32
C ASP A 170 -11.17 10.38 -0.35
N TRP A 171 -10.55 9.25 -0.67
CA TRP A 171 -11.24 8.11 -1.26
C TRP A 171 -12.26 7.48 -0.32
N VAL A 172 -11.91 7.31 0.94
CA VAL A 172 -12.80 6.80 1.99
C VAL A 172 -13.99 7.74 2.19
N ASP A 173 -13.77 9.05 2.12
CA ASP A 173 -14.82 10.08 2.25
C ASP A 173 -15.73 10.16 1.02
N GLY A 174 -15.46 9.41 -0.03
CA GLY A 174 -16.33 9.28 -1.20
C GLY A 174 -15.90 10.06 -2.43
N THR A 175 -14.71 10.65 -2.43
CA THR A 175 -14.19 11.31 -3.64
C THR A 175 -13.99 10.29 -4.74
N ASP A 176 -14.49 10.61 -5.93
CA ASP A 176 -14.34 9.76 -7.12
C ASP A 176 -12.88 9.54 -7.47
N ILE A 177 -12.54 8.32 -7.91
CA ILE A 177 -11.15 7.94 -8.20
C ILE A 177 -10.52 8.80 -9.32
N ASN A 178 -11.28 9.22 -10.31
CA ASN A 178 -10.79 10.07 -11.38
C ASN A 178 -10.49 11.49 -10.87
N GLN A 179 -11.33 12.00 -9.98
CA GLN A 179 -11.08 13.28 -9.30
C GLN A 179 -9.82 13.23 -8.45
N LEU A 180 -9.58 12.10 -7.77
CA LEU A 180 -8.35 11.89 -6.99
C LEU A 180 -7.11 11.92 -7.90
N MET A 181 -7.17 11.21 -9.04
CA MET A 181 -6.07 11.23 -9.98
C MET A 181 -5.78 12.63 -10.50
N ASN A 182 -6.81 13.42 -10.80
CA ASN A 182 -6.64 14.81 -11.24
C ASN A 182 -6.05 15.70 -10.13
N LYS A 183 -6.42 15.46 -8.89
CA LYS A 183 -5.97 16.25 -7.74
C LYS A 183 -4.50 15.96 -7.38
N TYR A 184 -4.08 14.69 -7.40
CA TYR A 184 -2.82 14.26 -6.83
C TYR A 184 -1.74 13.89 -7.85
N ASN A 185 -2.11 13.53 -9.07
CA ASN A 185 -1.12 13.14 -10.10
C ASN A 185 -0.41 14.35 -10.78
#